data_f09c89165a7c97a015026506cef13a23
#
_entry.id   f09c89165a7c97a015026506cef13a23
#
_cell.length_a   1.000
_cell.length_b   1.000
_cell.length_c   1.000
_cell.angle_alpha   90.00
_cell.angle_beta   90.00
_cell.angle_gamma   90.00
#
_symmetry.space_group_name_H-M   'P 1'
#
loop_
_entity.id
_entity.type
_entity.pdbx_description
1 polymer ?
#
loop_
_entity_poly.entity_id
_entity_poly.type
_entity_poly.pdbx_seq_one_letter_code
_entity_poly.pdbx_strand_id
1 'polypeptide(L)'
;LVIVAATRDGFLTRRVEVPALPACIVLPAVDLPTRAARAALPASVPMSDAVFNLGRTALVVEALRAGDLDLLGAAMDDRLHQPYRFPLIPGALSARAAALEAGAIAAGLSGAGPSLAAFGGEPAQVAAAMQAAFTAAGVRSRAFITRVSGDGAVVSHA
;
A
#
# COMPACT_ATOMS: atom_id res chain seq x y z
N LEU A 1 3.58 0.67 13.30
CA LEU A 1 3.94 1.68 12.30
C LEU A 1 5.15 2.49 12.80
N VAL A 2 6.04 2.87 11.90
CA VAL A 2 7.14 3.80 12.23
C VAL A 2 7.12 4.94 11.22
N ILE A 3 7.03 6.17 11.74
CA ILE A 3 7.23 7.39 10.95
C ILE A 3 8.73 7.67 10.92
N VAL A 4 9.29 7.91 9.74
CA VAL A 4 10.71 8.21 9.56
C VAL A 4 10.85 9.44 8.68
N ALA A 5 11.60 10.41 9.15
CA ALA A 5 11.97 11.59 8.38
C ALA A 5 13.49 11.74 8.34
N ALA A 6 14.04 11.99 7.16
CA ALA A 6 15.47 12.28 7.03
C ALA A 6 15.77 13.67 7.61
N THR A 7 16.88 13.78 8.33
CA THR A 7 17.40 15.04 8.86
C THR A 7 18.82 15.25 8.35
N ARG A 8 19.43 16.39 8.66
CA ARG A 8 20.80 16.68 8.26
C ARG A 8 21.80 15.67 8.84
N ASP A 9 21.53 15.20 10.07
CA ASP A 9 22.48 14.38 10.85
C ASP A 9 21.97 12.93 11.06
N GLY A 10 20.96 12.47 10.29
CA GLY A 10 20.41 11.13 10.41
C GLY A 10 18.91 11.04 10.15
N PHE A 11 18.19 10.40 11.05
CA PHE A 11 16.75 10.18 10.92
C PHE A 11 16.00 10.55 12.21
N LEU A 12 14.91 11.28 12.06
CA LEU A 12 13.89 11.41 13.11
C LEU A 12 12.92 10.23 12.96
N THR A 13 12.73 9.50 14.04
CA THR A 13 11.83 8.33 14.04
C THR A 13 10.77 8.43 15.13
N ARG A 14 9.57 7.96 14.83
CA ARG A 14 8.49 7.84 15.81
C ARG A 14 7.74 6.54 15.62
N ARG A 15 7.73 5.68 16.64
CA ARG A 15 6.85 4.51 16.67
C ARG A 15 5.42 4.95 16.98
N VAL A 16 4.47 4.43 16.23
CA VAL A 16 3.03 4.60 16.45
C VAL A 16 2.44 3.20 16.63
N GLU A 17 1.73 3.01 17.72
CA GLU A 17 1.01 1.77 17.96
C GLU A 17 -0.18 1.67 17.01
N VAL A 18 -0.38 0.48 16.45
CA VAL A 18 -1.43 0.20 15.48
C VAL A 18 -2.07 -1.13 15.87
N PRO A 19 -3.41 -1.21 15.94
CA PRO A 19 -4.10 -2.47 16.22
C PRO A 19 -3.88 -3.49 15.10
N ALA A 20 -4.16 -4.75 15.38
CA ALA A 20 -4.08 -5.83 14.39
C ALA A 20 -5.24 -5.69 13.39
N LEU A 21 -5.00 -5.05 12.26
CA LEU A 21 -5.96 -4.88 11.18
C LEU A 21 -5.84 -6.04 10.18
N PRO A 22 -6.95 -6.65 9.73
CA PRO A 22 -6.93 -7.66 8.70
C PRO A 22 -6.45 -7.06 7.37
N ALA A 23 -5.55 -7.78 6.70
CA ALA A 23 -4.97 -7.32 5.45
C ALA A 23 -4.58 -8.50 4.54
N CYS A 24 -4.45 -8.24 3.26
CA CYS A 24 -3.75 -9.13 2.35
C CYS A 24 -2.73 -8.35 1.51
N ILE A 25 -1.71 -9.07 1.06
CA ILE A 25 -0.71 -8.56 0.12
C ILE A 25 -0.72 -9.48 -1.09
N VAL A 26 -0.83 -8.91 -2.28
CA VAL A 26 -0.72 -9.67 -3.54
C VAL A 26 0.52 -9.21 -4.29
N LEU A 27 1.42 -10.17 -4.55
CA LEU A 27 2.68 -9.97 -5.25
C LEU A 27 2.56 -10.50 -6.68
N PRO A 28 2.44 -9.64 -7.70
CA PRO A 28 2.48 -10.07 -9.09
C PRO A 28 3.91 -10.45 -9.50
N ALA A 29 4.02 -11.40 -10.43
CA ALA A 29 5.29 -11.83 -11.02
C ALA A 29 5.77 -10.83 -12.09
N VAL A 30 6.00 -9.60 -11.65
CA VAL A 30 6.49 -8.48 -12.46
C VAL A 30 7.83 -8.03 -11.90
N ASP A 31 8.84 -7.99 -12.75
CA ASP A 31 10.12 -7.42 -12.35
C ASP A 31 10.03 -5.88 -12.43
N LEU A 32 9.98 -5.25 -11.28
CA LEU A 32 9.96 -3.79 -11.13
C LEU A 32 11.07 -3.36 -10.18
N PRO A 33 12.29 -3.14 -10.67
CA PRO A 33 13.36 -2.61 -9.85
C PRO A 33 12.98 -1.28 -9.21
N THR A 34 13.29 -1.10 -7.92
CA THR A 34 12.98 0.14 -7.19
C THR A 34 13.52 1.39 -7.90
N ARG A 35 14.66 1.27 -8.60
CA ARG A 35 15.22 2.35 -9.41
C ARG A 35 14.27 2.75 -10.54
N ALA A 36 13.67 1.79 -11.24
CA ALA A 36 12.71 2.06 -12.33
C ALA A 36 11.43 2.70 -11.78
N ALA A 37 10.90 2.17 -10.66
CA ALA A 37 9.73 2.74 -9.98
C ALA A 37 9.97 4.17 -9.47
N ARG A 38 11.21 4.52 -9.11
CA ARG A 38 11.58 5.90 -8.74
C ARG A 38 11.75 6.80 -9.94
N ALA A 39 12.33 6.29 -11.04
CA ALA A 39 12.52 7.04 -12.27
C ALA A 39 11.21 7.42 -12.98
N ALA A 40 10.12 6.71 -12.70
CA ALA A 40 8.80 7.03 -13.22
C ALA A 40 8.14 8.25 -12.54
N LEU A 41 8.68 8.71 -11.42
CA LEU A 41 8.12 9.87 -10.72
C LEU A 41 8.52 11.16 -11.44
N PRO A 42 7.61 12.15 -11.52
CA PRO A 42 7.92 13.44 -12.13
C PRO A 42 8.92 14.22 -11.27
N ALA A 43 9.73 15.06 -11.91
CA ALA A 43 10.69 15.94 -11.23
C ALA A 43 10.01 17.05 -10.39
N SER A 44 8.77 17.39 -10.72
CA SER A 44 7.94 18.38 -10.02
C SER A 44 6.47 17.98 -10.08
N VAL A 45 5.70 18.42 -9.11
CA VAL A 45 4.25 18.19 -9.03
C VAL A 45 3.51 19.51 -8.80
N PRO A 46 2.25 19.63 -9.22
CA PRO A 46 1.42 20.76 -8.87
C PRO A 46 1.31 20.95 -7.35
N MET A 47 1.30 22.18 -6.87
CA MET A 47 1.13 22.47 -5.43
C MET A 47 -0.17 21.87 -4.89
N SER A 48 -1.25 21.84 -5.69
CA SER A 48 -2.52 21.20 -5.32
C SER A 48 -2.39 19.72 -5.00
N ASP A 49 -1.55 18.99 -5.74
CA ASP A 49 -1.33 17.56 -5.52
C ASP A 49 -0.43 17.32 -4.30
N ALA A 50 0.55 18.19 -4.07
CA ALA A 50 1.35 18.16 -2.85
C ALA A 50 0.48 18.40 -1.61
N VAL A 51 -0.39 19.42 -1.60
CA VAL A 51 -1.32 19.71 -0.50
C VAL A 51 -2.30 18.56 -0.29
N PHE A 52 -2.83 17.98 -1.38
CA PHE A 52 -3.71 16.81 -1.33
C PHE A 52 -3.05 15.64 -0.59
N ASN A 53 -1.81 15.30 -0.91
CA ASN A 53 -1.10 14.20 -0.28
C ASN A 53 -0.67 14.50 1.16
N LEU A 54 -0.27 15.73 1.48
CA LEU A 54 0.11 16.10 2.84
C LEU A 54 -1.02 15.86 3.84
N GLY A 55 -2.24 16.30 3.52
CA GLY A 55 -3.41 16.05 4.35
C GLY A 55 -3.71 14.55 4.49
N ARG A 56 -3.66 13.80 3.40
CA ARG A 56 -3.91 12.37 3.42
C ARG A 56 -2.85 11.59 4.19
N THR A 57 -1.60 11.97 4.11
CA THR A 57 -0.53 11.32 4.90
C THR A 57 -0.83 11.39 6.40
N ALA A 58 -1.27 12.54 6.90
CA ALA A 58 -1.65 12.69 8.30
C ALA A 58 -2.87 11.81 8.66
N LEU A 59 -3.89 11.78 7.78
CA LEU A 59 -5.09 10.97 7.99
C LEU A 59 -4.81 9.47 7.93
N VAL A 60 -3.91 8.99 7.05
CA VAL A 60 -3.48 7.59 7.02
C VAL A 60 -2.81 7.17 8.32
N VAL A 61 -1.93 8.02 8.88
CA VAL A 61 -1.28 7.74 10.16
C VAL A 61 -2.33 7.64 11.28
N GLU A 62 -3.27 8.58 11.33
CA GLU A 62 -4.33 8.58 12.34
C GLU A 62 -5.29 7.40 12.17
N ALA A 63 -5.71 7.09 10.95
CA ALA A 63 -6.57 5.96 10.62
C ALA A 63 -5.94 4.63 11.09
N LEU A 64 -4.68 4.41 10.77
CA LEU A 64 -3.95 3.22 11.22
C LEU A 64 -3.81 3.18 12.74
N ARG A 65 -3.50 4.30 13.40
CA ARG A 65 -3.38 4.41 14.86
C ARG A 65 -4.71 4.09 15.57
N ALA A 66 -5.80 4.60 15.03
CA ALA A 66 -7.14 4.41 15.59
C ALA A 66 -7.77 3.06 15.20
N GLY A 67 -7.26 2.38 14.18
CA GLY A 67 -7.89 1.20 13.59
C GLY A 67 -9.13 1.54 12.76
N ASP A 68 -9.24 2.79 12.32
CA ASP A 68 -10.36 3.31 11.54
C ASP A 68 -10.17 3.00 10.06
N LEU A 69 -10.78 1.89 9.60
CA LEU A 69 -10.67 1.45 8.21
C LEU A 69 -11.43 2.37 7.24
N ASP A 70 -12.53 2.99 7.66
CA ASP A 70 -13.30 3.91 6.79
C ASP A 70 -12.48 5.17 6.52
N LEU A 71 -11.85 5.73 7.54
CA LEU A 71 -10.91 6.84 7.38
C LEU A 71 -9.70 6.44 6.53
N LEU A 72 -9.19 5.22 6.70
CA LEU A 72 -8.08 4.70 5.90
C LEU A 72 -8.47 4.62 4.42
N GLY A 73 -9.65 4.10 4.10
CA GLY A 73 -10.20 4.05 2.75
C GLY A 73 -10.27 5.43 2.10
N ALA A 74 -10.81 6.42 2.82
CA ALA A 74 -10.89 7.79 2.35
C ALA A 74 -9.52 8.47 2.17
N ALA A 75 -8.51 8.06 2.96
CA ALA A 75 -7.19 8.70 2.99
C ALA A 75 -6.15 8.07 2.06
N MET A 76 -6.34 6.81 1.60
CA MET A 76 -5.33 6.10 0.81
C MET A 76 -5.21 6.52 -0.66
N ASP A 77 -5.99 7.48 -1.12
CA ASP A 77 -5.78 8.07 -2.44
C ASP A 77 -4.47 8.85 -2.49
N ASP A 78 -3.79 8.76 -3.63
CA ASP A 78 -2.47 9.34 -3.84
C ASP A 78 -2.37 9.98 -5.23
N ARG A 79 -1.71 11.13 -5.29
CA ARG A 79 -1.42 11.86 -6.53
C ARG A 79 0.07 12.02 -6.82
N LEU A 80 0.94 11.54 -5.91
CA LEU A 80 2.38 11.76 -6.00
C LEU A 80 3.17 10.57 -6.52
N HIS A 81 2.67 9.34 -6.32
CA HIS A 81 3.42 8.17 -6.76
C HIS A 81 2.59 7.07 -7.42
N GLN A 82 1.42 6.72 -6.91
CA GLN A 82 0.63 5.61 -7.46
C GLN A 82 0.22 5.83 -8.92
N PRO A 83 -0.24 7.02 -9.35
CA PRO A 83 -0.61 7.27 -10.75
C PRO A 83 0.52 7.00 -11.75
N TYR A 84 1.76 7.25 -11.33
CA TYR A 84 2.94 7.07 -12.17
C TYR A 84 3.49 5.65 -12.13
N ARG A 85 3.19 4.87 -11.09
CA ARG A 85 3.69 3.51 -10.90
C ARG A 85 2.73 2.44 -11.36
N PHE A 86 1.42 2.62 -11.23
CA PHE A 86 0.42 1.67 -11.70
C PHE A 86 0.63 1.26 -13.18
N PRO A 87 0.93 2.18 -14.13
CA PRO A 87 1.17 1.80 -15.52
C PRO A 87 2.36 0.86 -15.75
N LEU A 88 3.29 0.79 -14.78
CA LEU A 88 4.45 -0.11 -14.85
C LEU A 88 4.11 -1.55 -14.44
N ILE A 89 2.91 -1.79 -13.92
CA ILE A 89 2.50 -3.08 -13.36
C ILE A 89 1.23 -3.53 -14.07
N PRO A 90 1.34 -4.37 -15.12
CA PRO A 90 0.15 -4.85 -15.84
C PRO A 90 -0.86 -5.48 -14.90
N GLY A 91 -2.12 -5.09 -14.99
CA GLY A 91 -3.21 -5.58 -14.17
C GLY A 91 -3.36 -4.93 -12.78
N ALA A 92 -2.44 -4.05 -12.35
CA ALA A 92 -2.46 -3.51 -10.99
C ALA A 92 -3.70 -2.63 -10.69
N LEU A 93 -4.12 -1.78 -11.64
CA LEU A 93 -5.35 -0.99 -11.48
C LEU A 93 -6.60 -1.87 -11.38
N SER A 94 -6.69 -2.89 -12.23
CA SER A 94 -7.78 -3.86 -12.19
C SER A 94 -7.77 -4.66 -10.90
N ALA A 95 -6.59 -5.06 -10.39
CA ALA A 95 -6.45 -5.75 -9.11
C ALA A 95 -6.84 -4.85 -7.93
N ARG A 96 -6.50 -3.56 -7.96
CA ARG A 96 -6.96 -2.58 -6.96
C ARG A 96 -8.49 -2.45 -6.99
N ALA A 97 -9.08 -2.31 -8.16
CA ALA A 97 -10.54 -2.22 -8.31
C ALA A 97 -11.23 -3.49 -7.80
N ALA A 98 -10.75 -4.67 -8.21
CA ALA A 98 -11.27 -5.96 -7.74
C ALA A 98 -11.16 -6.14 -6.22
N ALA A 99 -10.12 -5.61 -5.59
CA ALA A 99 -10.01 -5.62 -4.13
C ALA A 99 -11.15 -4.85 -3.47
N LEU A 100 -11.44 -3.63 -3.95
CA LEU A 100 -12.51 -2.79 -3.41
C LEU A 100 -13.90 -3.39 -3.67
N GLU A 101 -14.13 -3.93 -4.86
CA GLU A 101 -15.37 -4.65 -5.22
C GLU A 101 -15.60 -5.91 -4.38
N ALA A 102 -14.51 -6.59 -3.98
CA ALA A 102 -14.56 -7.75 -3.09
C ALA A 102 -14.69 -7.39 -1.60
N GLY A 103 -14.88 -6.10 -1.28
CA GLY A 103 -15.15 -5.62 0.07
C GLY A 103 -13.93 -5.11 0.83
N ALA A 104 -12.76 -4.97 0.21
CA ALA A 104 -11.69 -4.21 0.83
C ALA A 104 -12.11 -2.74 1.00
N ILE A 105 -11.78 -2.16 2.14
CA ILE A 105 -12.08 -0.75 2.44
C ILE A 105 -10.98 0.16 1.88
N ALA A 106 -9.74 -0.33 1.87
CA ALA A 106 -8.59 0.39 1.34
C ALA A 106 -7.69 -0.55 0.52
N ALA A 107 -7.19 -0.10 -0.63
CA ALA A 107 -6.23 -0.85 -1.44
C ALA A 107 -5.29 0.09 -2.20
N GLY A 108 -4.01 -0.28 -2.29
CA GLY A 108 -3.00 0.51 -2.99
C GLY A 108 -1.67 -0.22 -3.13
N LEU A 109 -0.68 0.45 -3.71
CA LEU A 109 0.67 -0.09 -3.83
C LEU A 109 1.33 -0.25 -2.46
N SER A 110 2.00 -1.36 -2.26
CA SER A 110 2.87 -1.59 -1.11
C SER A 110 4.26 -1.03 -1.42
N GLY A 111 4.58 0.12 -0.85
CA GLY A 111 5.84 0.82 -1.10
C GLY A 111 6.03 1.24 -2.57
N ALA A 112 7.13 0.83 -3.18
CA ALA A 112 7.39 1.13 -4.61
C ALA A 112 6.58 0.24 -5.59
N GLY A 113 5.91 -0.77 -5.11
CA GLY A 113 5.37 -1.88 -5.87
C GLY A 113 6.45 -2.96 -6.11
N PRO A 114 6.16 -4.02 -6.93
CA PRO A 114 4.91 -4.25 -7.64
C PRO A 114 3.77 -4.80 -6.77
N SER A 115 4.02 -5.11 -5.49
CA SER A 115 2.99 -5.64 -4.59
C SER A 115 1.89 -4.61 -4.33
N LEU A 116 0.66 -5.11 -4.17
CA LEU A 116 -0.47 -4.35 -3.67
C LEU A 116 -0.85 -4.86 -2.28
N ALA A 117 -1.24 -3.94 -1.40
CA ALA A 117 -1.84 -4.24 -0.11
C ALA A 117 -3.31 -3.82 -0.11
N ALA A 118 -4.16 -4.61 0.55
CA ALA A 118 -5.56 -4.27 0.78
C ALA A 118 -5.91 -4.53 2.26
N PHE A 119 -6.80 -3.71 2.79
CA PHE A 119 -7.22 -3.70 4.18
C PHE A 119 -8.74 -3.79 4.27
N GLY A 120 -9.23 -4.49 5.28
CA GLY A 120 -10.67 -4.69 5.51
C GLY A 120 -11.25 -5.80 4.63
N GLY A 121 -12.56 -6.01 4.80
CA GLY A 121 -13.27 -7.13 4.19
C GLY A 121 -12.79 -8.50 4.69
N GLU A 122 -13.09 -9.55 3.91
CA GLU A 122 -12.56 -10.88 4.15
C GLU A 122 -11.23 -11.03 3.35
N PRO A 123 -10.06 -11.04 4.01
CA PRO A 123 -8.79 -10.93 3.30
C PRO A 123 -8.54 -12.03 2.27
N ALA A 124 -9.05 -13.25 2.50
CA ALA A 124 -8.91 -14.36 1.55
C ALA A 124 -9.72 -14.13 0.28
N GLN A 125 -10.94 -13.62 0.41
CA GLN A 125 -11.81 -13.29 -0.73
C GLN A 125 -11.23 -12.12 -1.52
N VAL A 126 -10.79 -11.07 -0.84
CA VAL A 126 -10.13 -9.90 -1.46
C VAL A 126 -8.89 -10.32 -2.23
N ALA A 127 -8.03 -11.14 -1.62
CA ALA A 127 -6.82 -11.64 -2.27
C ALA A 127 -7.13 -12.48 -3.51
N ALA A 128 -8.15 -13.35 -3.47
CA ALA A 128 -8.57 -14.16 -4.60
C ALA A 128 -9.06 -13.28 -5.78
N ALA A 129 -9.85 -12.24 -5.49
CA ALA A 129 -10.31 -11.28 -6.51
C ALA A 129 -9.14 -10.53 -7.17
N MET A 130 -8.17 -10.07 -6.36
CA MET A 130 -6.96 -9.43 -6.88
C MET A 130 -6.13 -10.36 -7.76
N GLN A 131 -5.97 -11.64 -7.35
CA GLN A 131 -5.24 -12.63 -8.14
C GLN A 131 -5.95 -12.94 -9.46
N ALA A 132 -7.28 -13.04 -9.46
CA ALA A 132 -8.07 -13.24 -10.67
C ALA A 132 -7.87 -12.07 -11.66
N ALA A 133 -7.85 -10.83 -11.18
CA ALA A 133 -7.60 -9.65 -12.00
C ALA A 133 -6.18 -9.65 -12.61
N PHE A 134 -5.16 -10.05 -11.85
CA PHE A 134 -3.81 -10.23 -12.39
C PHE A 134 -3.76 -11.35 -13.44
N THR A 135 -4.43 -12.46 -13.19
CA THR A 135 -4.52 -13.59 -14.13
C THR A 135 -5.17 -13.16 -15.45
N ALA A 136 -6.24 -12.38 -15.38
CA ALA A 136 -6.91 -11.81 -16.56
C ALA A 136 -5.98 -10.86 -17.36
N ALA A 137 -5.03 -10.23 -16.70
CA ALA A 137 -3.98 -9.43 -17.35
C ALA A 137 -2.76 -10.26 -17.81
N GLY A 138 -2.82 -11.59 -17.73
CA GLY A 138 -1.73 -12.49 -18.11
C GLY A 138 -0.58 -12.54 -17.09
N VAL A 139 -0.78 -12.03 -15.88
CA VAL A 139 0.23 -11.94 -14.83
C VAL A 139 -0.05 -12.96 -13.73
N ARG A 140 0.91 -13.85 -13.46
CA ARG A 140 0.85 -14.73 -12.27
C ARG A 140 1.08 -13.90 -11.01
N SER A 141 0.46 -14.30 -9.91
CA SER A 141 0.64 -13.62 -8.63
C SER A 141 0.58 -14.58 -7.45
N ARG A 142 1.14 -14.16 -6.32
CA ARG A 142 1.06 -14.85 -5.03
C ARG A 142 0.33 -13.96 -4.04
N ALA A 143 -0.51 -14.55 -3.20
CA ALA A 143 -1.22 -13.84 -2.15
C ALA A 143 -0.71 -14.25 -0.77
N PHE A 144 -0.70 -13.29 0.14
CA PHE A 144 -0.36 -13.47 1.55
C PHE A 144 -1.49 -12.88 2.37
N ILE A 145 -2.19 -13.76 3.09
CA ILE A 145 -3.21 -13.34 4.06
C ILE A 145 -2.47 -13.01 5.36
N THR A 146 -2.70 -11.82 5.89
CA THR A 146 -1.94 -11.30 7.03
C THR A 146 -2.77 -10.33 7.86
N ARG A 147 -2.13 -9.72 8.83
CA ARG A 147 -2.65 -8.60 9.63
C ARG A 147 -1.50 -7.67 9.98
N VAL A 148 -1.83 -6.43 10.28
CA VAL A 148 -0.85 -5.50 10.82
C VAL A 148 -0.33 -6.05 12.16
N SER A 149 1.00 -6.12 12.30
CA SER A 149 1.65 -6.56 13.53
C SER A 149 1.93 -5.36 14.44
N GLY A 150 1.59 -5.49 15.72
CA GLY A 150 2.00 -4.54 16.75
C GLY A 150 3.49 -4.64 17.11
N ASP A 151 4.06 -5.83 16.86
CA ASP A 151 5.48 -6.10 17.11
C ASP A 151 6.31 -5.81 15.85
N GLY A 152 7.54 -5.35 16.04
CA GLY A 152 8.51 -5.23 14.96
C GLY A 152 9.07 -6.59 14.55
N ALA A 153 10.24 -6.58 13.92
CA ALA A 153 10.97 -7.81 13.62
C ALA A 153 11.36 -8.51 14.92
N VAL A 154 10.99 -9.79 15.05
CA VAL A 154 11.34 -10.64 16.19
C VAL A 154 12.34 -11.69 15.73
N VAL A 155 13.43 -11.82 16.47
CA VAL A 155 14.42 -12.88 16.26
C VAL A 155 14.18 -13.96 17.32
N SER A 156 13.87 -15.17 16.88
CA SER A 156 13.81 -16.35 17.74
C SER A 156 15.05 -17.21 17.50
N HIS A 157 15.71 -17.60 18.56
CA HIS A 157 16.75 -18.62 18.49
C HIS A 157 16.09 -19.97 18.75
N ALA A 158 16.26 -20.91 17.79
CA ALA A 158 15.84 -22.30 17.93
C ALA A 158 16.91 -23.08 18.71
#